data_1bb3595e608bdf32b4d26a8d7e220d36
#
_entry.id   1bb3595e608bdf32b4d26a8d7e220d36
#
_cell.length_a   1.000
_cell.length_b   1.000
_cell.length_c   1.000
_cell.angle_alpha   90.00
_cell.angle_beta   90.00
_cell.angle_gamma   90.00
#
_symmetry.space_group_name_H-M   'P 1'
#
loop_
_entity.id
_entity.type
_entity.pdbx_description
1 polymer ?
#
loop_
_entity_poly.entity_id
_entity_poly.type
_entity_poly.pdbx_seq_one_letter_code
_entity_poly.pdbx_strand_id
1 'polypeptide(L)'
;LAGEVYMKNTILSTDLADIPVFRKGKVRDIYQIGGNLLIIATDRISAFDVVMPNGIPDKGKILTALSNFWFDFTKDIIKNHVITTDIDSIVSRDERLKKYKSQLDGRSMLVKKTLPIPIECVVRGYLSGSGWKEYKKTHSISGISLPEGLLESEKLPQPIFTPATKAVSGHDENITADKAKAISSEDIFNFISKKSLSLYKKCADYALSKGIIIADTKFEFGKIDDEIILIDEIFTPDSSRFWPKDGYSPGKPQLSFDKQFVRDYLQTLDWDKTPPAPELPKDIVSKTQQKYYQ
;
A
#
# COMPACT_ATOMS: atom_id res chain seq x y z
N LEU A 1 18.36 -22.63 16.15
CA LEU A 1 17.07 -23.37 16.14
C LEU A 1 15.85 -22.45 16.02
N ALA A 2 15.77 -21.30 16.72
CA ALA A 2 14.63 -20.37 16.61
C ALA A 2 14.58 -19.66 15.23
N GLY A 3 15.71 -19.27 14.66
CA GLY A 3 15.79 -18.60 13.36
C GLY A 3 15.43 -19.48 12.15
N GLU A 4 15.58 -20.80 12.24
CA GLU A 4 15.22 -21.74 11.17
C GLU A 4 13.71 -22.05 11.15
N VAL A 5 13.05 -21.98 12.30
CA VAL A 5 11.60 -22.20 12.43
C VAL A 5 10.83 -21.01 11.83
N TYR A 6 11.35 -19.76 11.99
CA TYR A 6 10.72 -18.56 11.45
C TYR A 6 10.73 -18.49 9.91
N MET A 7 11.76 -19.01 9.25
CA MET A 7 11.86 -19.01 7.78
C MET A 7 10.95 -20.06 7.12
N LYS A 8 10.55 -21.12 7.84
CA LYS A 8 9.73 -22.20 7.28
C LYS A 8 8.29 -21.81 6.92
N ASN A 9 7.77 -20.72 7.45
CA ASN A 9 6.37 -20.29 7.24
C ASN A 9 6.21 -19.04 6.37
N THR A 10 7.29 -18.56 5.75
CA THR A 10 7.26 -17.37 4.89
C THR A 10 6.71 -17.73 3.51
N ILE A 11 5.60 -17.12 3.11
CA ILE A 11 4.94 -17.38 1.81
C ILE A 11 5.42 -16.36 0.78
N LEU A 12 6.33 -16.78 -0.09
CA LEU A 12 6.86 -15.96 -1.19
C LEU A 12 6.04 -16.09 -2.48
N SER A 13 5.32 -17.19 -2.66
CA SER A 13 4.49 -17.44 -3.83
C SER A 13 3.35 -18.37 -3.46
N THR A 14 2.22 -18.19 -4.12
CA THR A 14 1.13 -19.15 -4.03
C THR A 14 0.98 -19.88 -5.38
N ASP A 15 0.63 -21.16 -5.29
CA ASP A 15 0.24 -21.96 -6.45
C ASP A 15 -1.06 -22.70 -6.10
N LEU A 16 -2.16 -22.17 -6.62
CA LEU A 16 -3.49 -22.76 -6.49
C LEU A 16 -3.81 -23.45 -7.82
N ALA A 17 -3.19 -24.62 -8.06
CA ALA A 17 -3.11 -25.30 -9.35
C ALA A 17 -4.42 -25.37 -10.15
N ASP A 18 -5.57 -25.49 -9.46
CA ASP A 18 -6.88 -25.66 -10.11
C ASP A 18 -7.67 -24.34 -10.22
N ILE A 19 -7.07 -23.22 -9.79
CA ILE A 19 -7.72 -21.90 -9.76
C ILE A 19 -7.02 -20.98 -10.79
N PRO A 20 -7.77 -20.35 -11.71
CA PRO A 20 -7.18 -19.47 -12.69
C PRO A 20 -6.44 -18.29 -12.05
N VAL A 21 -5.16 -18.12 -12.41
CA VAL A 21 -4.39 -16.95 -12.03
C VAL A 21 -4.92 -15.73 -12.80
N PHE A 22 -5.34 -14.70 -12.09
CA PHE A 22 -5.71 -13.42 -12.70
C PHE A 22 -4.47 -12.55 -12.91
N ARG A 23 -3.62 -12.43 -11.87
CA ARG A 23 -2.37 -11.64 -11.92
C ARG A 23 -1.44 -12.03 -10.77
N LYS A 24 -0.13 -12.03 -11.01
CA LYS A 24 0.89 -12.05 -9.95
C LYS A 24 1.58 -10.68 -9.92
N GLY A 25 1.45 -9.97 -8.81
CA GLY A 25 2.08 -8.67 -8.58
C GLY A 25 3.39 -8.77 -7.80
N LYS A 26 3.98 -7.63 -7.45
CA LYS A 26 5.25 -7.56 -6.69
C LYS A 26 5.12 -8.24 -5.31
N VAL A 27 3.97 -8.08 -4.64
CA VAL A 27 3.75 -8.56 -3.26
C VAL A 27 2.43 -9.30 -3.06
N ARG A 28 1.59 -9.41 -4.10
CA ARG A 28 0.28 -10.08 -4.04
C ARG A 28 0.09 -11.00 -5.22
N ASP A 29 -0.54 -12.16 -4.96
CA ASP A 29 -1.01 -13.07 -5.99
C ASP A 29 -2.54 -12.99 -6.04
N ILE A 30 -3.11 -12.87 -7.23
CA ILE A 30 -4.54 -12.66 -7.45
C ILE A 30 -5.09 -13.78 -8.32
N TYR A 31 -6.14 -14.43 -7.85
CA TYR A 31 -6.82 -15.50 -8.53
C TYR A 31 -8.26 -15.15 -8.82
N GLN A 32 -8.85 -15.79 -9.84
CA GLN A 32 -10.26 -15.56 -10.16
C GLN A 32 -11.14 -16.64 -9.54
N ILE A 33 -12.12 -16.22 -8.76
CA ILE A 33 -13.14 -17.08 -8.13
C ILE A 33 -14.52 -16.65 -8.61
N GLY A 34 -15.05 -17.39 -9.60
CA GLY A 34 -16.29 -16.98 -10.26
C GLY A 34 -16.18 -15.57 -10.87
N GLY A 35 -17.13 -14.71 -10.53
CA GLY A 35 -17.13 -13.29 -10.93
C GLY A 35 -16.28 -12.37 -10.03
N ASN A 36 -15.58 -12.94 -9.02
CA ASN A 36 -14.83 -12.20 -8.01
C ASN A 36 -13.32 -12.47 -8.13
N LEU A 37 -12.52 -11.75 -7.33
CA LEU A 37 -11.09 -11.97 -7.21
C LEU A 37 -10.74 -12.40 -5.79
N LEU A 38 -9.81 -13.34 -5.66
CA LEU A 38 -9.15 -13.70 -4.41
C LEU A 38 -7.76 -13.04 -4.42
N ILE A 39 -7.58 -12.02 -3.59
CA ILE A 39 -6.30 -11.33 -3.40
C ILE A 39 -5.58 -11.98 -2.23
N ILE A 40 -4.36 -12.46 -2.46
CA ILE A 40 -3.51 -13.09 -1.46
C ILE A 40 -2.28 -12.22 -1.25
N ALA A 41 -2.16 -11.63 -0.07
CA ALA A 41 -0.97 -10.90 0.34
C ALA A 41 0.12 -11.91 0.72
N THR A 42 1.21 -11.89 -0.04
CA THR A 42 2.38 -12.73 0.25
C THR A 42 3.31 -12.04 1.25
N ASP A 43 4.32 -12.75 1.70
CA ASP A 43 5.36 -12.19 2.57
C ASP A 43 6.51 -11.55 1.79
N ARG A 44 6.39 -11.46 0.45
CA ARG A 44 7.34 -10.71 -0.39
C ARG A 44 7.40 -9.25 0.04
N ILE A 45 8.60 -8.69 0.00
CA ILE A 45 8.82 -7.25 0.15
C ILE A 45 9.48 -6.71 -1.11
N SER A 46 9.06 -5.54 -1.55
CA SER A 46 9.67 -4.83 -2.66
C SER A 46 10.17 -3.46 -2.22
N ALA A 47 11.33 -3.07 -2.70
CA ALA A 47 11.87 -1.73 -2.53
C ALA A 47 12.48 -1.27 -3.86
N PHE A 48 12.32 0.03 -4.19
CA PHE A 48 12.76 0.59 -5.48
C PHE A 48 12.21 -0.17 -6.69
N ASP A 49 10.96 -0.67 -6.58
CA ASP A 49 10.25 -1.49 -7.58
C ASP A 49 10.84 -2.88 -7.86
N VAL A 50 11.85 -3.29 -7.11
CA VAL A 50 12.45 -4.63 -7.17
C VAL A 50 11.97 -5.48 -6.00
N VAL A 51 11.57 -6.72 -6.27
CA VAL A 51 11.18 -7.69 -5.25
C VAL A 51 12.43 -8.33 -4.67
N MET A 52 12.54 -8.32 -3.32
CA MET A 52 13.64 -8.97 -2.63
C MET A 52 13.52 -10.48 -2.70
N PRO A 53 14.64 -11.25 -2.76
CA PRO A 53 14.62 -12.70 -2.87
C PRO A 53 14.05 -13.39 -1.62
N ASN A 54 14.20 -12.79 -0.45
CA ASN A 54 13.62 -13.26 0.80
C ASN A 54 12.47 -12.34 1.24
N GLY A 55 11.51 -12.90 1.99
CA GLY A 55 10.33 -12.17 2.49
C GLY A 55 10.44 -11.81 3.95
N ILE A 56 9.43 -11.09 4.42
CA ILE A 56 9.25 -10.75 5.84
C ILE A 56 8.14 -11.65 6.39
N PRO A 57 8.44 -12.56 7.34
CA PRO A 57 7.45 -13.48 7.89
C PRO A 57 6.22 -12.75 8.43
N ASP A 58 5.02 -13.29 8.18
CA ASP A 58 3.70 -12.76 8.55
C ASP A 58 3.31 -11.42 7.92
N LYS A 59 4.18 -10.81 7.09
CA LYS A 59 3.86 -9.53 6.44
C LYS A 59 2.49 -9.56 5.76
N GLY A 60 2.21 -10.60 4.97
CA GLY A 60 0.94 -10.73 4.26
C GLY A 60 -0.27 -10.73 5.21
N LYS A 61 -0.16 -11.40 6.36
CA LYS A 61 -1.23 -11.43 7.38
C LYS A 61 -1.45 -10.05 8.01
N ILE A 62 -0.37 -9.39 8.39
CA ILE A 62 -0.43 -8.06 9.01
C ILE A 62 -1.06 -7.05 8.05
N LEU A 63 -0.63 -7.02 6.79
CA LEU A 63 -1.17 -6.10 5.80
C LEU A 63 -2.65 -6.36 5.52
N THR A 64 -3.06 -7.63 5.44
CA THR A 64 -4.47 -7.99 5.25
C THR A 64 -5.33 -7.55 6.44
N ALA A 65 -4.86 -7.79 7.67
CA ALA A 65 -5.57 -7.38 8.89
C ALA A 65 -5.73 -5.85 8.98
N LEU A 66 -4.64 -5.10 8.71
CA LEU A 66 -4.66 -3.63 8.69
C LEU A 66 -5.61 -3.11 7.61
N SER A 67 -5.50 -3.62 6.40
CA SER A 67 -6.36 -3.17 5.30
C SER A 67 -7.84 -3.45 5.58
N ASN A 68 -8.16 -4.63 6.12
CA ASN A 68 -9.53 -4.98 6.49
C ASN A 68 -10.08 -4.06 7.59
N PHE A 69 -9.29 -3.77 8.64
CA PHE A 69 -9.67 -2.81 9.67
C PHE A 69 -10.01 -1.43 9.08
N TRP A 70 -9.17 -0.90 8.20
CA TRP A 70 -9.38 0.41 7.61
C TRP A 70 -10.56 0.43 6.63
N PHE A 71 -10.81 -0.63 5.88
CA PHE A 71 -12.00 -0.75 5.03
C PHE A 71 -13.28 -0.71 5.86
N ASP A 72 -13.32 -1.41 7.00
CA ASP A 72 -14.50 -1.35 7.91
C ASP A 72 -14.62 0.03 8.57
N PHE A 73 -13.50 0.62 9.02
CA PHE A 73 -13.48 1.92 9.66
C PHE A 73 -13.95 3.06 8.75
N THR A 74 -13.81 2.91 7.44
CA THR A 74 -14.11 3.95 6.44
C THR A 74 -15.38 3.70 5.62
N LYS A 75 -16.14 2.68 5.93
CA LYS A 75 -17.35 2.27 5.18
C LYS A 75 -18.45 3.35 5.11
N ASP A 76 -18.45 4.30 6.04
CA ASP A 76 -19.35 5.46 6.06
C ASP A 76 -18.95 6.56 5.06
N ILE A 77 -17.71 6.56 4.57
CA ILE A 77 -17.23 7.53 3.58
C ILE A 77 -17.47 7.04 2.16
N ILE A 78 -17.15 5.77 1.90
CA ILE A 78 -17.26 5.15 0.58
C ILE A 78 -17.37 3.63 0.70
N LYS A 79 -18.13 3.01 -0.17
CA LYS A 79 -18.14 1.54 -0.31
C LYS A 79 -16.79 1.04 -0.80
N ASN A 80 -16.49 -0.21 -0.47
CA ASN A 80 -15.25 -0.87 -0.91
C ASN A 80 -15.52 -2.22 -1.58
N HIS A 81 -14.48 -2.83 -2.11
CA HIS A 81 -14.58 -4.07 -2.86
C HIS A 81 -14.59 -5.33 -2.00
N VAL A 82 -14.31 -5.24 -0.69
CA VAL A 82 -14.17 -6.43 0.17
C VAL A 82 -15.51 -7.12 0.34
N ILE A 83 -15.54 -8.43 0.07
CA ILE A 83 -16.67 -9.30 0.33
C ILE A 83 -16.48 -9.98 1.67
N THR A 84 -15.29 -10.59 1.87
CA THR A 84 -14.93 -11.25 3.14
C THR A 84 -13.41 -11.48 3.22
N THR A 85 -12.89 -11.50 4.45
CA THR A 85 -11.53 -11.95 4.79
C THR A 85 -11.57 -13.23 5.64
N ASP A 86 -12.76 -13.69 6.01
CA ASP A 86 -12.95 -14.94 6.76
C ASP A 86 -12.66 -16.15 5.87
N ILE A 87 -11.71 -16.97 6.31
CA ILE A 87 -11.21 -18.08 5.51
C ILE A 87 -12.27 -19.16 5.25
N ASP A 88 -13.18 -19.40 6.19
CA ASP A 88 -14.23 -20.39 5.99
C ASP A 88 -15.27 -19.91 4.98
N SER A 89 -15.63 -18.63 5.04
CA SER A 89 -16.44 -17.98 4.03
C SER A 89 -15.81 -17.97 2.64
N ILE A 90 -14.48 -17.75 2.55
CA ILE A 90 -13.73 -17.80 1.28
C ILE A 90 -13.77 -19.22 0.69
N VAL A 91 -13.41 -20.22 1.51
CA VAL A 91 -13.34 -21.62 1.10
C VAL A 91 -14.70 -22.18 0.70
N SER A 92 -15.80 -21.69 1.32
CA SER A 92 -17.15 -22.08 0.97
C SER A 92 -17.59 -21.64 -0.45
N ARG A 93 -16.92 -20.64 -1.04
CA ARG A 93 -17.22 -20.13 -2.39
C ARG A 93 -16.66 -21.03 -3.49
N ASP A 94 -15.61 -21.79 -3.18
CA ASP A 94 -15.00 -22.73 -4.12
C ASP A 94 -14.32 -23.85 -3.33
N GLU A 95 -14.86 -25.05 -3.41
CA GLU A 95 -14.36 -26.20 -2.64
C GLU A 95 -12.90 -26.57 -2.95
N ARG A 96 -12.41 -26.20 -4.13
CA ARG A 96 -11.01 -26.42 -4.52
C ARG A 96 -10.04 -25.69 -3.61
N LEU A 97 -10.49 -24.63 -2.92
CA LEU A 97 -9.71 -23.86 -1.96
C LEU A 97 -9.49 -24.60 -0.63
N LYS A 98 -10.26 -25.64 -0.30
CA LYS A 98 -10.17 -26.35 1.00
C LYS A 98 -8.77 -26.86 1.30
N LYS A 99 -8.08 -27.43 0.28
CA LYS A 99 -6.71 -27.96 0.43
C LYS A 99 -5.66 -26.88 0.69
N TYR A 100 -5.97 -25.62 0.40
CA TYR A 100 -5.08 -24.48 0.56
C TYR A 100 -5.41 -23.61 1.80
N LYS A 101 -6.41 -24.01 2.61
CA LYS A 101 -6.92 -23.21 3.73
C LYS A 101 -5.81 -22.67 4.63
N SER A 102 -4.86 -23.49 5.04
CA SER A 102 -3.76 -23.08 5.92
C SER A 102 -2.81 -22.06 5.30
N GLN A 103 -2.63 -22.09 3.97
CA GLN A 103 -1.82 -21.14 3.23
C GLN A 103 -2.54 -19.80 3.06
N LEU A 104 -3.86 -19.82 2.95
CA LEU A 104 -4.71 -18.66 2.64
C LEU A 104 -5.13 -17.90 3.90
N ASP A 105 -5.16 -18.57 5.04
CA ASP A 105 -5.69 -18.03 6.29
C ASP A 105 -4.95 -16.77 6.75
N GLY A 106 -5.75 -15.76 7.11
CA GLY A 106 -5.29 -14.47 7.61
C GLY A 106 -4.63 -13.53 6.57
N ARG A 107 -4.38 -14.00 5.33
CA ARG A 107 -3.69 -13.22 4.28
C ARG A 107 -4.49 -13.04 2.99
N SER A 108 -5.74 -13.44 2.99
CA SER A 108 -6.58 -13.47 1.80
C SER A 108 -7.80 -12.59 1.95
N MET A 109 -8.18 -11.91 0.87
CA MET A 109 -9.43 -11.16 0.74
C MET A 109 -10.16 -11.62 -0.51
N LEU A 110 -11.41 -12.06 -0.36
CA LEU A 110 -12.34 -12.21 -1.49
C LEU A 110 -12.95 -10.85 -1.78
N VAL A 111 -12.81 -10.38 -3.00
CA VAL A 111 -13.22 -9.03 -3.39
C VAL A 111 -14.05 -9.01 -4.67
N LYS A 112 -14.88 -8.00 -4.85
CA LYS A 112 -15.57 -7.72 -6.10
C LYS A 112 -14.55 -7.40 -7.19
N LYS A 113 -14.71 -7.99 -8.37
CA LYS A 113 -13.94 -7.60 -9.55
C LYS A 113 -14.47 -6.29 -10.10
N THR A 114 -13.62 -5.30 -10.29
CA THR A 114 -13.95 -3.97 -10.78
C THR A 114 -13.11 -3.58 -11.98
N LEU A 115 -13.50 -2.54 -12.70
CA LEU A 115 -12.63 -1.87 -13.67
C LEU A 115 -11.83 -0.80 -12.92
N PRO A 116 -10.51 -0.96 -12.73
CA PRO A 116 -9.69 0.02 -12.02
C PRO A 116 -9.66 1.37 -12.75
N ILE A 117 -9.77 2.46 -11.99
CA ILE A 117 -9.49 3.81 -12.51
C ILE A 117 -7.97 3.95 -12.63
N PRO A 118 -7.44 4.38 -13.79
CA PRO A 118 -5.99 4.35 -14.06
C PRO A 118 -5.24 5.56 -13.45
N ILE A 119 -5.58 5.91 -12.20
CA ILE A 119 -4.98 6.96 -11.41
C ILE A 119 -4.61 6.41 -10.04
N GLU A 120 -3.39 6.62 -9.62
CA GLU A 120 -2.93 6.44 -8.25
C GLU A 120 -3.29 7.68 -7.44
N CYS A 121 -4.15 7.51 -6.43
CA CYS A 121 -4.69 8.60 -5.64
C CYS A 121 -3.85 8.83 -4.37
N VAL A 122 -2.78 9.63 -4.49
CA VAL A 122 -1.89 9.91 -3.36
C VAL A 122 -2.39 11.13 -2.60
N VAL A 123 -2.50 11.00 -1.28
CA VAL A 123 -2.76 12.11 -0.36
C VAL A 123 -1.55 12.32 0.54
N ARG A 124 -1.11 13.56 0.65
CA ARG A 124 0.03 13.94 1.48
C ARG A 124 -0.41 14.92 2.56
N GLY A 125 -0.16 14.56 3.81
CA GLY A 125 -0.31 15.47 4.95
C GLY A 125 1.03 16.02 5.42
N TYR A 126 2.13 15.42 4.96
CA TYR A 126 3.50 15.79 5.29
C TYR A 126 4.37 15.76 4.04
N LEU A 127 5.44 16.53 4.06
CA LEU A 127 6.35 16.72 2.94
C LEU A 127 7.45 15.66 2.93
N SER A 128 7.23 14.53 2.24
CA SER A 128 8.16 13.40 2.23
C SER A 128 8.27 12.72 0.87
N GLY A 129 9.27 11.85 0.72
CA GLY A 129 9.45 10.98 -0.45
C GLY A 129 9.56 11.73 -1.78
N SER A 130 8.76 11.32 -2.79
CA SER A 130 8.73 11.98 -4.10
C SER A 130 8.23 13.43 -4.01
N GLY A 131 7.28 13.70 -3.10
CA GLY A 131 6.77 15.05 -2.86
C GLY A 131 7.86 16.00 -2.36
N TRP A 132 8.69 15.58 -1.41
CA TRP A 132 9.85 16.35 -0.97
C TRP A 132 10.85 16.61 -2.09
N LYS A 133 11.15 15.58 -2.90
CA LYS A 133 12.08 15.72 -4.04
C LYS A 133 11.58 16.72 -5.08
N GLU A 134 10.28 16.73 -5.35
CA GLU A 134 9.65 17.66 -6.29
C GLU A 134 9.63 19.08 -5.72
N TYR A 135 9.18 19.23 -4.46
CA TYR A 135 9.13 20.51 -3.77
C TYR A 135 10.49 21.22 -3.71
N LYS A 136 11.57 20.50 -3.42
CA LYS A 136 12.93 21.08 -3.42
C LYS A 136 13.34 21.73 -4.75
N LYS A 137 12.73 21.30 -5.85
CA LYS A 137 13.06 21.81 -7.21
C LYS A 137 12.14 22.92 -7.66
N THR A 138 10.88 22.87 -7.28
CA THR A 138 9.81 23.67 -7.91
C THR A 138 8.94 24.43 -6.92
N HIS A 139 9.13 24.26 -5.61
CA HIS A 139 8.25 24.77 -4.55
C HIS A 139 6.77 24.36 -4.78
N SER A 140 6.55 23.26 -5.51
CA SER A 140 5.23 22.73 -5.82
C SER A 140 5.24 21.20 -5.82
N ILE A 141 4.05 20.57 -5.73
CA ILE A 141 3.85 19.13 -5.91
C ILE A 141 2.64 18.92 -6.81
N SER A 142 2.79 18.17 -7.91
CA SER A 142 1.70 17.93 -8.88
C SER A 142 1.05 19.22 -9.40
N GLY A 143 1.82 20.31 -9.51
CA GLY A 143 1.33 21.63 -9.90
C GLY A 143 0.66 22.44 -8.79
N ILE A 144 0.59 21.92 -7.54
CA ILE A 144 0.07 22.65 -6.39
C ILE A 144 1.23 23.43 -5.76
N SER A 145 1.16 24.76 -5.82
CA SER A 145 2.13 25.63 -5.14
C SER A 145 2.03 25.51 -3.64
N LEU A 146 3.16 25.41 -2.97
CA LEU A 146 3.27 25.31 -1.52
C LEU A 146 4.07 26.50 -0.97
N PRO A 147 3.89 26.86 0.31
CA PRO A 147 4.70 27.89 0.95
C PRO A 147 6.20 27.63 0.79
N GLU A 148 6.97 28.70 0.66
CA GLU A 148 8.44 28.61 0.66
C GLU A 148 8.97 28.28 2.06
N GLY A 149 10.15 27.66 2.11
CA GLY A 149 10.85 27.36 3.35
C GLY A 149 10.36 26.13 4.12
N LEU A 150 9.44 25.34 3.54
CA LEU A 150 9.04 24.08 4.17
C LEU A 150 10.22 23.11 4.24
N LEU A 151 10.30 22.39 5.36
CA LEU A 151 11.36 21.43 5.64
C LEU A 151 10.95 19.99 5.27
N GLU A 152 11.94 19.12 5.15
CA GLU A 152 11.67 17.70 4.99
C GLU A 152 10.85 17.15 6.16
N SER A 153 9.88 16.31 5.88
CA SER A 153 8.93 15.73 6.85
C SER A 153 8.02 16.78 7.55
N GLU A 154 8.01 18.04 7.13
CA GLU A 154 7.12 19.03 7.71
C GLU A 154 5.66 18.75 7.40
N LYS A 155 4.80 19.00 8.38
CA LYS A 155 3.36 18.91 8.22
C LYS A 155 2.87 20.00 7.27
N LEU A 156 2.13 19.63 6.25
CA LEU A 156 1.53 20.60 5.33
C LEU A 156 0.41 21.38 6.01
N PRO A 157 0.16 22.65 5.63
CA PRO A 157 -0.94 23.46 6.16
C PRO A 157 -2.30 22.76 6.06
N GLN A 158 -2.49 22.02 4.98
CA GLN A 158 -3.62 21.11 4.76
C GLN A 158 -3.18 19.93 3.94
N PRO A 159 -3.82 18.74 4.08
CA PRO A 159 -3.55 17.62 3.20
C PRO A 159 -3.84 17.97 1.74
N ILE A 160 -2.95 17.54 0.84
CA ILE A 160 -3.09 17.77 -0.60
C ILE A 160 -3.27 16.45 -1.33
N PHE A 161 -4.09 16.48 -2.39
CA PHE A 161 -4.27 15.37 -3.31
C PHE A 161 -3.29 15.52 -4.49
N THR A 162 -2.38 14.58 -4.64
CA THR A 162 -1.32 14.59 -5.65
C THR A 162 -1.41 13.32 -6.49
N PRO A 163 -2.22 13.32 -7.56
CA PRO A 163 -2.40 12.14 -8.39
C PRO A 163 -1.11 11.70 -9.06
N ALA A 164 -0.98 10.39 -9.33
CA ALA A 164 0.10 9.84 -10.13
C ALA A 164 -0.45 8.92 -11.21
N THR A 165 0.32 8.71 -12.27
CA THR A 165 0.01 7.70 -13.27
C THR A 165 0.18 6.32 -12.66
N LYS A 166 -0.63 5.36 -13.11
CA LYS A 166 -0.40 3.95 -12.83
C LYS A 166 0.51 3.40 -13.93
N ALA A 167 1.81 3.37 -13.66
CA ALA A 167 2.80 2.92 -14.64
C ALA A 167 2.59 1.44 -14.98
N VAL A 168 2.58 1.11 -16.27
CA VAL A 168 2.61 -0.28 -16.76
C VAL A 168 4.01 -0.86 -16.61
N SER A 169 5.04 0.02 -16.71
CA SER A 169 6.45 -0.30 -16.48
C SER A 169 7.16 0.95 -15.93
N GLY A 170 8.15 0.77 -15.04
CA GLY A 170 8.86 1.87 -14.40
C GLY A 170 8.19 2.35 -13.11
N HIS A 171 8.34 3.64 -12.81
CA HIS A 171 7.83 4.27 -11.59
C HIS A 171 6.56 5.07 -11.88
N ASP A 172 5.65 5.11 -10.89
CA ASP A 172 4.52 6.02 -10.92
C ASP A 172 5.03 7.47 -10.88
N GLU A 173 4.55 8.30 -11.80
CA GLU A 173 4.94 9.71 -11.90
C GLU A 173 3.82 10.61 -11.38
N ASN A 174 4.18 11.57 -10.53
CA ASN A 174 3.24 12.61 -10.13
C ASN A 174 2.74 13.35 -11.38
N ILE A 175 1.44 13.59 -11.46
CA ILE A 175 0.80 14.33 -12.55
C ILE A 175 -0.03 15.48 -12.01
N THR A 176 -0.27 16.48 -12.85
CA THR A 176 -1.17 17.59 -12.51
C THR A 176 -2.63 17.17 -12.49
N ALA A 177 -3.48 17.95 -11.83
CA ALA A 177 -4.93 17.75 -11.83
C ALA A 177 -5.51 17.70 -13.26
N ASP A 178 -5.05 18.58 -14.14
CA ASP A 178 -5.55 18.64 -15.52
C ASP A 178 -5.21 17.37 -16.30
N LYS A 179 -3.99 16.83 -16.12
CA LYS A 179 -3.60 15.55 -16.72
C LYS A 179 -4.43 14.40 -16.16
N ALA A 180 -4.70 14.39 -14.86
CA ALA A 180 -5.54 13.36 -14.23
C ALA A 180 -6.99 13.42 -14.70
N LYS A 181 -7.56 14.63 -14.87
CA LYS A 181 -8.89 14.85 -15.46
C LYS A 181 -8.97 14.35 -16.90
N ALA A 182 -7.94 14.59 -17.69
CA ALA A 182 -7.87 14.08 -19.06
C ALA A 182 -7.85 12.55 -19.15
N ILE A 183 -7.27 11.88 -18.16
CA ILE A 183 -7.21 10.41 -18.06
C ILE A 183 -8.53 9.80 -17.61
N SER A 184 -9.23 10.41 -16.64
CA SER A 184 -10.39 9.81 -15.96
C SER A 184 -11.73 10.49 -16.23
N SER A 185 -11.79 11.68 -16.63
CA SER A 185 -12.82 12.72 -16.66
C SER A 185 -12.82 13.63 -15.43
N GLU A 186 -13.40 14.80 -15.57
CA GLU A 186 -13.48 15.78 -14.47
C GLU A 186 -14.32 15.29 -13.30
N ASP A 187 -15.48 14.69 -13.58
CA ASP A 187 -16.40 14.17 -12.53
C ASP A 187 -15.75 13.06 -11.72
N ILE A 188 -15.08 12.10 -12.38
CA ILE A 188 -14.35 11.01 -11.70
C ILE A 188 -13.22 11.60 -10.89
N PHE A 189 -12.41 12.50 -11.45
CA PHE A 189 -11.31 13.15 -10.74
C PHE A 189 -11.80 13.86 -9.47
N ASN A 190 -12.83 14.68 -9.58
CA ASN A 190 -13.40 15.42 -8.45
C ASN A 190 -13.92 14.48 -7.36
N PHE A 191 -14.60 13.39 -7.77
CA PHE A 191 -15.08 12.37 -6.84
C PHE A 191 -13.94 11.68 -6.07
N ILE A 192 -12.97 11.09 -6.79
CA ILE A 192 -11.86 10.34 -6.15
C ILE A 192 -10.96 11.26 -5.32
N SER A 193 -10.71 12.50 -5.75
CA SER A 193 -9.95 13.49 -4.99
C SER A 193 -10.64 13.82 -3.65
N LYS A 194 -11.94 14.17 -3.70
CA LYS A 194 -12.72 14.47 -2.51
C LYS A 194 -12.77 13.29 -1.54
N LYS A 195 -13.01 12.07 -2.05
CA LYS A 195 -13.06 10.86 -1.22
C LYS A 195 -11.71 10.53 -0.61
N SER A 196 -10.61 10.64 -1.37
CA SER A 196 -9.25 10.42 -0.88
C SER A 196 -8.90 11.36 0.27
N LEU A 197 -9.19 12.65 0.14
CA LEU A 197 -8.96 13.63 1.20
C LEU A 197 -9.79 13.35 2.46
N SER A 198 -11.06 12.95 2.29
CA SER A 198 -11.93 12.58 3.42
C SER A 198 -11.44 11.32 4.14
N LEU A 199 -11.04 10.29 3.39
CA LEU A 199 -10.45 9.05 3.92
C LEU A 199 -9.18 9.37 4.71
N TYR A 200 -8.26 10.12 4.09
CA TYR A 200 -7.00 10.49 4.73
C TYR A 200 -7.25 11.23 6.05
N LYS A 201 -8.08 12.27 6.04
CA LYS A 201 -8.35 13.07 7.24
C LYS A 201 -8.86 12.22 8.39
N LYS A 202 -9.91 11.41 8.16
CA LYS A 202 -10.50 10.55 9.19
C LYS A 202 -9.48 9.56 9.77
N CYS A 203 -8.70 8.91 8.89
CA CYS A 203 -7.76 7.88 9.30
C CYS A 203 -6.50 8.46 9.94
N ALA A 204 -6.00 9.60 9.44
CA ALA A 204 -4.86 10.30 10.02
C ALA A 204 -5.16 10.81 11.44
N ASP A 205 -6.35 11.36 11.66
CA ASP A 205 -6.78 11.81 13.00
C ASP A 205 -6.87 10.63 13.98
N TYR A 206 -7.43 9.50 13.54
CA TYR A 206 -7.49 8.29 14.36
C TYR A 206 -6.09 7.72 14.66
N ALA A 207 -5.24 7.57 13.65
CA ALA A 207 -3.87 7.07 13.82
C ALA A 207 -3.05 7.98 14.76
N LEU A 208 -3.20 9.31 14.62
CA LEU A 208 -2.53 10.28 15.48
C LEU A 208 -2.96 10.13 16.96
N SER A 209 -4.24 9.80 17.22
CA SER A 209 -4.73 9.50 18.58
C SER A 209 -4.12 8.24 19.17
N LYS A 210 -3.56 7.37 18.33
CA LYS A 210 -2.84 6.13 18.70
C LYS A 210 -1.32 6.28 18.68
N GLY A 211 -0.81 7.51 18.52
CA GLY A 211 0.62 7.78 18.51
C GLY A 211 1.29 7.54 17.15
N ILE A 212 0.52 7.43 16.07
CA ILE A 212 1.03 7.17 14.72
C ILE A 212 0.68 8.34 13.79
N ILE A 213 1.67 8.85 13.09
CA ILE A 213 1.51 9.81 12.01
C ILE A 213 1.42 9.06 10.69
N ILE A 214 0.34 9.29 9.92
CA ILE A 214 0.25 8.89 8.52
C ILE A 214 0.76 10.06 7.68
N ALA A 215 1.98 9.96 7.16
CA ALA A 215 2.58 11.06 6.41
C ALA A 215 1.98 11.23 5.02
N ASP A 216 1.83 10.16 4.32
CA ASP A 216 1.13 10.06 3.04
C ASP A 216 0.55 8.65 2.86
N THR A 217 -0.37 8.54 1.93
CA THR A 217 -1.00 7.28 1.56
C THR A 217 -1.44 7.30 0.11
N LYS A 218 -1.56 6.11 -0.45
CA LYS A 218 -2.03 5.88 -1.81
C LYS A 218 -3.31 5.04 -1.79
N PHE A 219 -4.32 5.50 -2.51
CA PHE A 219 -5.56 4.77 -2.74
C PHE A 219 -5.72 4.39 -4.20
N GLU A 220 -6.47 3.34 -4.45
CA GLU A 220 -6.97 2.97 -5.76
C GLU A 220 -8.50 2.90 -5.74
N PHE A 221 -9.11 3.30 -6.84
CA PHE A 221 -10.56 3.22 -7.03
C PHE A 221 -10.87 2.37 -8.25
N GLY A 222 -12.03 1.72 -8.21
CA GLY A 222 -12.54 0.92 -9.32
C GLY A 222 -14.02 1.21 -9.57
N LYS A 223 -14.42 1.03 -10.82
CA LYS A 223 -15.81 1.15 -11.23
C LYS A 223 -16.44 -0.24 -11.32
N ILE A 224 -17.63 -0.39 -10.73
CA ILE A 224 -18.51 -1.53 -10.91
C ILE A 224 -19.90 -1.00 -11.22
N ASP A 225 -20.44 -1.37 -12.38
CA ASP A 225 -21.62 -0.71 -12.96
C ASP A 225 -21.41 0.81 -13.04
N ASP A 226 -22.26 1.61 -12.43
CA ASP A 226 -22.11 3.07 -12.37
C ASP A 226 -21.52 3.57 -11.05
N GLU A 227 -21.11 2.67 -10.16
CA GLU A 227 -20.59 3.04 -8.85
C GLU A 227 -19.05 3.01 -8.81
N ILE A 228 -18.45 4.06 -8.24
CA ILE A 228 -17.02 4.10 -7.94
C ILE A 228 -16.84 3.66 -6.48
N ILE A 229 -16.01 2.65 -6.28
CA ILE A 229 -15.70 2.09 -4.97
C ILE A 229 -14.18 2.07 -4.71
N LEU A 230 -13.82 2.00 -3.43
CA LEU A 230 -12.43 1.89 -2.98
C LEU A 230 -11.95 0.45 -3.16
N ILE A 231 -10.76 0.28 -3.73
CA ILE A 231 -10.19 -1.04 -4.03
C ILE A 231 -8.75 -1.15 -3.55
N ASP A 232 -8.12 -2.28 -3.83
CA ASP A 232 -6.74 -2.63 -3.54
C ASP A 232 -6.48 -2.82 -2.04
N GLU A 233 -5.50 -2.17 -1.47
CA GLU A 233 -5.21 -2.09 -0.04
C GLU A 233 -5.21 -0.64 0.42
N ILE A 234 -5.51 -0.40 1.69
CA ILE A 234 -5.52 0.94 2.23
C ILE A 234 -4.79 1.01 3.57
N PHE A 235 -4.03 2.09 3.76
CA PHE A 235 -3.32 2.38 5.00
C PHE A 235 -2.50 1.20 5.54
N THR A 236 -1.74 0.57 4.66
CA THR A 236 -0.78 -0.47 5.01
C THR A 236 0.65 0.08 4.90
N PRO A 237 1.64 -0.58 5.49
CA PRO A 237 3.05 -0.23 5.29
C PRO A 237 3.53 -0.28 3.82
N ASP A 238 2.76 -0.89 2.91
CA ASP A 238 3.07 -0.90 1.48
C ASP A 238 2.47 0.29 0.73
N SER A 239 1.32 0.79 1.18
CA SER A 239 0.60 1.92 0.56
C SER A 239 0.81 3.26 1.26
N SER A 240 1.40 3.29 2.47
CA SER A 240 1.47 4.47 3.32
C SER A 240 2.82 4.59 4.02
N ARG A 241 3.17 5.83 4.44
CA ARG A 241 4.26 6.08 5.39
C ARG A 241 3.69 6.29 6.78
N PHE A 242 4.14 5.47 7.71
CA PHE A 242 3.78 5.55 9.13
C PHE A 242 4.99 5.96 9.95
N TRP A 243 4.84 7.02 10.73
CA TRP A 243 5.89 7.48 11.63
C TRP A 243 5.40 7.43 13.08
N PRO A 244 6.26 7.09 14.05
CA PRO A 244 5.93 7.29 15.45
C PRO A 244 5.75 8.79 15.70
N LYS A 245 4.68 9.15 16.43
CA LYS A 245 4.46 10.53 16.88
C LYS A 245 5.56 10.99 17.82
N ASP A 246 5.98 10.08 18.71
CA ASP A 246 7.06 10.34 19.63
C ASP A 246 8.39 10.39 18.87
N GLY A 247 9.12 11.47 19.06
CA GLY A 247 10.38 11.73 18.35
C GLY A 247 10.22 12.31 16.94
N TYR A 248 8.99 12.55 16.47
CA TYR A 248 8.78 13.29 15.23
C TYR A 248 9.35 14.70 15.31
N SER A 249 10.11 15.09 14.29
CA SER A 249 10.68 16.44 14.16
C SER A 249 10.87 16.77 12.67
N PRO A 250 10.37 17.91 12.19
CA PRO A 250 10.61 18.33 10.81
C PRO A 250 12.09 18.64 10.55
N GLY A 251 12.48 18.72 9.29
CA GLY A 251 13.83 19.05 8.84
C GLY A 251 14.74 17.83 8.64
N LYS A 252 14.25 16.63 8.85
CA LYS A 252 15.01 15.39 8.68
C LYS A 252 14.11 14.21 8.29
N PRO A 253 14.66 13.12 7.72
CA PRO A 253 13.96 11.85 7.59
C PRO A 253 13.47 11.33 8.94
N GLN A 254 12.30 10.69 8.95
CA GLN A 254 11.68 10.17 10.18
C GLN A 254 11.95 8.67 10.35
N LEU A 255 11.98 8.21 11.61
CA LEU A 255 11.80 6.79 11.91
C LEU A 255 10.46 6.33 11.34
N SER A 256 10.37 5.07 10.93
CA SER A 256 9.23 4.57 10.18
C SER A 256 8.85 3.15 10.61
N PHE A 257 7.54 2.88 10.60
CA PHE A 257 6.96 1.53 10.76
C PHE A 257 6.70 0.83 9.42
N ASP A 258 7.02 1.49 8.31
CA ASP A 258 6.87 0.95 6.95
C ASP A 258 8.22 0.42 6.41
N LYS A 259 8.26 0.14 5.11
CA LYS A 259 9.45 -0.40 4.43
C LYS A 259 10.61 0.59 4.26
N GLN A 260 10.54 1.79 4.84
CA GLN A 260 11.64 2.75 4.77
C GLN A 260 12.92 2.19 5.43
N PHE A 261 12.76 1.44 6.53
CA PHE A 261 13.90 0.77 7.18
C PHE A 261 14.67 -0.17 6.23
N VAL A 262 13.95 -0.94 5.41
CA VAL A 262 14.59 -1.78 4.38
C VAL A 262 15.23 -0.93 3.29
N ARG A 263 14.58 0.16 2.87
CA ARG A 263 15.16 1.07 1.88
C ARG A 263 16.45 1.73 2.38
N ASP A 264 16.46 2.15 3.65
CA ASP A 264 17.65 2.76 4.26
C ASP A 264 18.82 1.78 4.27
N TYR A 265 18.58 0.53 4.67
CA TYR A 265 19.59 -0.52 4.58
C TYR A 265 20.08 -0.72 3.13
N LEU A 266 19.17 -0.87 2.17
CA LEU A 266 19.54 -1.09 0.77
C LEU A 266 20.32 0.08 0.17
N GLN A 267 20.15 1.30 0.68
CA GLN A 267 20.94 2.47 0.26
C GLN A 267 22.39 2.44 0.76
N THR A 268 22.70 1.64 1.77
CA THR A 268 24.08 1.45 2.23
C THR A 268 24.88 0.47 1.38
N LEU A 269 24.21 -0.25 0.48
CA LEU A 269 24.83 -1.25 -0.40
C LEU A 269 25.22 -0.61 -1.74
N ASP A 270 26.27 -1.16 -2.34
CA ASP A 270 26.64 -0.88 -3.73
C ASP A 270 25.71 -1.70 -4.67
N TRP A 271 24.47 -1.21 -4.84
CA TRP A 271 23.43 -1.83 -5.66
C TRP A 271 22.71 -0.75 -6.46
N ASP A 272 22.64 -0.92 -7.76
CA ASP A 272 22.05 0.03 -8.72
C ASP A 272 20.52 0.11 -8.71
N LYS A 273 19.85 -0.64 -7.80
CA LYS A 273 18.38 -0.74 -7.66
C LYS A 273 17.68 -1.41 -8.84
N THR A 274 18.42 -2.26 -9.56
CA THR A 274 17.88 -3.11 -10.62
C THR A 274 17.96 -4.59 -10.24
N PRO A 275 17.17 -5.49 -10.85
CA PRO A 275 17.31 -6.92 -10.66
C PRO A 275 18.70 -7.44 -11.12
N PRO A 276 19.29 -8.42 -10.40
CA PRO A 276 18.76 -9.10 -9.21
C PRO A 276 18.90 -8.28 -7.94
N ALA A 277 17.88 -8.37 -7.06
CA ALA A 277 17.97 -7.72 -5.76
C ALA A 277 18.92 -8.46 -4.81
N PRO A 278 19.61 -7.74 -3.89
CA PRO A 278 20.39 -8.36 -2.84
C PRO A 278 19.50 -9.09 -1.82
N GLU A 279 20.02 -10.11 -1.21
CA GLU A 279 19.38 -10.80 -0.10
C GLU A 279 19.43 -9.94 1.17
N LEU A 280 18.29 -9.85 1.89
CA LEU A 280 18.25 -9.12 3.15
C LEU A 280 18.87 -9.97 4.26
N PRO A 281 19.82 -9.43 5.07
CA PRO A 281 20.34 -10.12 6.24
C PRO A 281 19.23 -10.50 7.24
N LYS A 282 19.43 -11.59 7.97
CA LYS A 282 18.45 -12.11 8.94
C LYS A 282 18.04 -11.08 10.00
N ASP A 283 18.96 -10.24 10.46
CA ASP A 283 18.66 -9.19 11.42
C ASP A 283 17.81 -8.07 10.81
N ILE A 284 17.99 -7.71 9.54
CA ILE A 284 17.15 -6.76 8.81
C ILE A 284 15.75 -7.33 8.63
N VAL A 285 15.60 -8.60 8.25
CA VAL A 285 14.31 -9.29 8.16
C VAL A 285 13.60 -9.27 9.51
N SER A 286 14.27 -9.68 10.59
CA SER A 286 13.69 -9.73 11.94
C SER A 286 13.28 -8.35 12.46
N LYS A 287 14.13 -7.34 12.30
CA LYS A 287 13.81 -5.96 12.70
C LYS A 287 12.64 -5.38 11.89
N THR A 288 12.55 -5.69 10.59
CA THR A 288 11.43 -5.27 9.73
C THR A 288 10.13 -5.93 10.18
N GLN A 289 10.16 -7.23 10.47
CA GLN A 289 9.01 -7.94 11.02
C GLN A 289 8.54 -7.32 12.34
N GLN A 290 9.46 -7.05 13.28
CA GLN A 290 9.14 -6.41 14.55
C GLN A 290 8.46 -5.04 14.36
N LYS A 291 8.90 -4.23 13.38
CA LYS A 291 8.27 -2.95 13.05
C LYS A 291 6.84 -3.08 12.55
N TYR A 292 6.53 -4.14 11.83
CA TYR A 292 5.17 -4.40 11.37
C TYR A 292 4.22 -4.86 12.49
N TYR A 293 4.76 -5.43 13.58
CA TYR A 293 3.98 -5.79 14.76
C TYR A 293 3.75 -4.64 15.74
N GLN A 294 4.52 -3.56 15.64
CA GLN A 294 4.36 -2.34 16.46
C GLN A 294 3.20 -1.49 15.99
#